data_c012f01c77886108484ce5a9961f9ef0
#
_entry.id   c012f01c77886108484ce5a9961f9ef0
#
_cell.length_a   1.000
_cell.length_b   1.000
_cell.length_c   1.000
_cell.angle_alpha   90.00
_cell.angle_beta   90.00
_cell.angle_gamma   90.00
#
_symmetry.space_group_name_H-M   'P 1'
#
loop_
_entity.id
_entity.type
_entity.pdbx_description
1 polymer ?
#
loop_
_entity_poly.entity_id
_entity_poly.type
_entity_poly.pdbx_seq_one_letter_code
_entity_poly.pdbx_strand_id
1 'polypeptide(L)'
;RSKAGAEAWVADKRAEIEASLSPTQKILADRADISVQPQCSMAIIDYHTGEIKAIAGGRGEKTVNRGFNRATDSARQPGSVFKVLAAYAPAIDLGKITAATTIVDEPYTTADGYTPKNWWGNSYRGAVTPRTGIRDSMNVVAVKVMVETGIDLCYDYLLNFGFTTLENDNHAATALGGLTKGVTQIELAAAYGTLANQGQYIRPMFYDK
;
A
#
# COMPACT_ATOMS: atom_id res chain seq x y z
N ARG A 1 4.40 -12.16 -13.21
CA ARG A 1 4.73 -11.61 -14.54
C ARG A 1 3.56 -10.77 -15.02
N SER A 2 3.81 -9.68 -15.75
CA SER A 2 2.76 -8.93 -16.45
C SER A 2 2.17 -9.79 -17.59
N LYS A 3 0.98 -9.43 -18.11
CA LYS A 3 0.39 -10.10 -19.28
C LYS A 3 1.38 -10.10 -20.46
N ALA A 4 1.98 -8.95 -20.77
CA ALA A 4 2.98 -8.83 -21.84
C ALA A 4 4.21 -9.73 -21.59
N GLY A 5 4.69 -9.83 -20.35
CA GLY A 5 5.79 -10.74 -20.02
C GLY A 5 5.42 -12.24 -20.09
N ALA A 6 4.14 -12.58 -19.94
CA ALA A 6 3.66 -13.94 -20.17
C ALA A 6 3.54 -14.25 -21.66
N GLU A 7 3.04 -13.30 -22.45
CA GLU A 7 2.96 -13.41 -23.90
C GLU A 7 4.35 -13.55 -24.55
N ALA A 8 5.32 -12.75 -24.11
CA ALA A 8 6.71 -12.86 -24.57
C ALA A 8 7.30 -14.25 -24.22
N TRP A 9 7.11 -14.73 -23.01
CA TRP A 9 7.57 -16.05 -22.62
C TRP A 9 6.94 -17.18 -23.46
N VAL A 10 5.65 -17.08 -23.81
CA VAL A 10 4.98 -18.04 -24.72
C VAL A 10 5.60 -17.99 -26.11
N ALA A 11 5.89 -16.78 -26.64
CA ALA A 11 6.53 -16.63 -27.93
C ALA A 11 7.94 -17.26 -27.96
N ASP A 12 8.75 -17.02 -26.92
CA ASP A 12 10.08 -17.63 -26.78
C ASP A 12 10.00 -19.15 -26.73
N LYS A 13 9.03 -19.71 -25.97
CA LYS A 13 8.84 -21.16 -25.89
C LYS A 13 8.35 -21.79 -27.19
N ARG A 14 7.54 -21.10 -27.96
CA ARG A 14 7.15 -21.52 -29.33
C ARG A 14 8.36 -21.60 -30.25
N ALA A 15 9.18 -20.56 -30.28
CA ALA A 15 10.39 -20.54 -31.08
C ALA A 15 11.38 -21.65 -30.70
N GLU A 16 11.54 -21.92 -29.39
CA GLU A 16 12.37 -23.01 -28.88
C GLU A 16 11.86 -24.38 -29.36
N ILE A 17 10.57 -24.61 -29.29
CA ILE A 17 9.92 -25.87 -29.75
C ILE A 17 10.10 -26.02 -31.27
N GLU A 18 9.80 -24.98 -32.06
CA GLU A 18 9.95 -25.00 -33.51
C GLU A 18 11.40 -25.30 -33.93
N ALA A 19 12.38 -24.69 -33.26
CA ALA A 19 13.79 -24.94 -33.52
C ALA A 19 14.25 -26.33 -33.14
N SER A 20 13.53 -27.02 -32.26
CA SER A 20 13.85 -28.40 -31.83
C SER A 20 13.26 -29.48 -32.73
N LEU A 21 12.38 -29.14 -33.66
CA LEU A 21 11.72 -30.11 -34.54
C LEU A 21 12.67 -30.64 -35.61
N SER A 22 12.60 -31.94 -35.85
CA SER A 22 13.26 -32.59 -37.00
C SER A 22 12.46 -32.29 -38.31
N PRO A 23 13.09 -32.46 -39.51
CA PRO A 23 12.41 -32.16 -40.77
C PRO A 23 11.16 -33.02 -41.04
N THR A 24 10.99 -34.11 -40.31
CA THR A 24 9.82 -35.01 -40.43
C THR A 24 8.75 -34.74 -39.39
N GLN A 25 9.01 -33.87 -38.42
CA GLN A 25 8.06 -33.51 -37.37
C GLN A 25 7.26 -32.26 -37.75
N LYS A 26 6.01 -32.22 -37.31
CA LYS A 26 5.07 -31.14 -37.64
C LYS A 26 4.22 -30.81 -36.41
N ILE A 27 4.07 -29.51 -36.11
CA ILE A 27 3.12 -29.07 -35.11
C ILE A 27 1.72 -29.29 -35.64
N LEU A 28 0.92 -30.09 -34.93
CA LEU A 28 -0.47 -30.37 -35.29
C LEU A 28 -1.44 -29.40 -34.66
N ALA A 29 -1.13 -28.88 -33.47
CA ALA A 29 -1.93 -27.88 -32.78
C ALA A 29 -1.03 -27.05 -31.87
N ASP A 30 -1.32 -25.75 -31.77
CA ASP A 30 -0.68 -24.81 -30.83
C ASP A 30 -1.77 -24.00 -30.13
N ARG A 31 -1.80 -24.11 -28.82
CA ARG A 31 -2.68 -23.33 -27.97
C ARG A 31 -1.97 -22.89 -26.70
N ALA A 32 -2.06 -21.61 -26.37
CA ALA A 32 -1.58 -21.07 -25.13
C ALA A 32 -2.68 -20.23 -24.46
N ASP A 33 -3.11 -20.64 -23.28
CA ASP A 33 -4.07 -19.91 -22.47
C ASP A 33 -3.35 -19.14 -21.36
N ILE A 34 -3.40 -17.81 -21.44
CA ILE A 34 -2.81 -16.92 -20.42
C ILE A 34 -3.94 -16.45 -19.50
N SER A 35 -3.94 -16.93 -18.28
CA SER A 35 -4.89 -16.52 -17.25
C SER A 35 -4.22 -15.73 -16.15
N VAL A 36 -4.87 -14.64 -15.69
CA VAL A 36 -4.44 -13.88 -14.52
C VAL A 36 -4.63 -14.75 -13.28
N GLN A 37 -3.55 -14.94 -12.52
CA GLN A 37 -3.59 -15.63 -11.23
C GLN A 37 -3.52 -14.59 -10.10
N PRO A 38 -4.66 -14.20 -9.49
CA PRO A 38 -4.67 -13.27 -8.37
C PRO A 38 -3.79 -13.81 -7.25
N GLN A 39 -2.93 -12.95 -6.72
CA GLN A 39 -2.05 -13.27 -5.61
C GLN A 39 -2.46 -12.46 -4.38
N CYS A 40 -2.18 -12.99 -3.20
CA CYS A 40 -2.35 -12.30 -1.94
C CYS A 40 -1.16 -12.61 -1.04
N SER A 41 -0.96 -11.77 -0.05
CA SER A 41 -0.01 -12.00 1.03
C SER A 41 -0.67 -11.61 2.36
N MET A 42 -0.16 -12.18 3.45
CA MET A 42 -0.62 -11.89 4.79
C MET A 42 0.57 -11.89 5.75
N ALA A 43 0.56 -11.00 6.71
CA ALA A 43 1.47 -11.00 7.84
C ALA A 43 0.68 -10.81 9.14
N ILE A 44 1.06 -11.54 10.19
CA ILE A 44 0.56 -11.38 11.55
C ILE A 44 1.76 -11.06 12.43
N ILE A 45 1.72 -9.91 13.10
CA ILE A 45 2.81 -9.40 13.93
C ILE A 45 2.27 -9.24 15.35
N ASP A 46 3.06 -9.66 16.32
CA ASP A 46 2.86 -9.27 17.70
C ASP A 46 3.40 -7.84 17.88
N TYR A 47 2.50 -6.88 18.06
CA TYR A 47 2.88 -5.48 18.13
C TYR A 47 3.61 -5.09 19.45
N HIS A 48 3.59 -5.95 20.46
CA HIS A 48 4.33 -5.75 21.72
C HIS A 48 5.79 -6.18 21.59
N THR A 49 6.08 -7.21 20.80
CA THR A 49 7.42 -7.79 20.67
C THR A 49 8.06 -7.56 19.31
N GLY A 50 7.26 -7.27 18.27
CA GLY A 50 7.70 -7.20 16.88
C GLY A 50 7.81 -8.56 16.21
N GLU A 51 7.55 -9.65 16.90
CA GLU A 51 7.64 -11.00 16.35
C GLU A 51 6.61 -11.24 15.25
N ILE A 52 7.05 -11.76 14.12
CA ILE A 52 6.17 -12.20 13.04
C ILE A 52 5.65 -13.59 13.40
N LYS A 53 4.40 -13.65 13.86
CA LYS A 53 3.75 -14.90 14.27
C LYS A 53 3.32 -15.77 13.08
N ALA A 54 2.99 -15.14 11.94
CA ALA A 54 2.70 -15.84 10.70
C ALA A 54 2.94 -14.94 9.50
N ILE A 55 3.35 -15.53 8.38
CA ILE A 55 3.52 -14.84 7.11
C ILE A 55 3.19 -15.77 5.94
N ALA A 56 2.43 -15.26 4.98
CA ALA A 56 2.18 -15.91 3.70
C ALA A 56 2.56 -14.94 2.58
N GLY A 57 3.56 -15.26 1.79
CA GLY A 57 4.10 -14.40 0.72
C GLY A 57 3.40 -14.55 -0.62
N GLY A 58 2.43 -15.45 -0.75
CA GLY A 58 1.69 -15.71 -1.98
C GLY A 58 0.65 -16.78 -1.81
N ARG A 59 -0.22 -16.92 -2.82
CA ARG A 59 -1.24 -17.96 -2.90
C ARG A 59 -0.68 -19.19 -3.62
N GLY A 60 -1.13 -20.37 -3.21
CA GLY A 60 -0.78 -21.66 -3.81
C GLY A 60 0.44 -22.32 -3.17
N GLU A 61 0.81 -23.45 -3.71
CA GLU A 61 1.94 -24.24 -3.22
C GLU A 61 3.28 -23.52 -3.48
N LYS A 62 4.19 -23.60 -2.52
CA LYS A 62 5.54 -23.07 -2.66
C LYS A 62 6.42 -24.06 -3.40
N THR A 63 6.71 -23.79 -4.66
CA THR A 63 7.51 -24.65 -5.53
C THR A 63 9.00 -24.30 -5.58
N VAL A 64 9.37 -23.09 -5.08
CA VAL A 64 10.75 -22.59 -5.13
C VAL A 64 11.18 -22.08 -3.76
N ASN A 65 12.37 -22.52 -3.31
CA ASN A 65 12.98 -21.97 -2.10
C ASN A 65 13.49 -20.55 -2.36
N ARG A 66 13.41 -19.66 -1.33
CA ARG A 66 13.79 -18.24 -1.41
C ARG A 66 13.11 -17.49 -2.57
N GLY A 67 11.86 -17.91 -2.91
CA GLY A 67 11.04 -17.22 -3.90
C GLY A 67 10.55 -15.87 -3.39
N PHE A 68 10.00 -15.08 -4.30
CA PHE A 68 9.45 -13.75 -4.02
C PHE A 68 8.33 -13.80 -2.97
N ASN A 69 8.53 -13.10 -1.86
CA ASN A 69 7.58 -12.98 -0.78
C ASN A 69 6.87 -11.61 -0.86
N ARG A 70 5.61 -11.59 -1.23
CA ARG A 70 4.87 -10.33 -1.44
C ARG A 70 4.64 -9.53 -0.18
N ALA A 71 4.73 -10.14 0.99
CA ALA A 71 4.57 -9.42 2.24
C ALA A 71 5.81 -8.56 2.59
N THR A 72 7.00 -8.97 2.11
CA THR A 72 8.29 -8.29 2.38
C THR A 72 8.88 -7.62 1.15
N ASP A 73 8.70 -8.19 -0.05
CA ASP A 73 9.45 -7.80 -1.25
C ASP A 73 8.59 -7.00 -2.25
N SER A 74 7.28 -6.86 -1.99
CA SER A 74 6.35 -6.13 -2.88
C SER A 74 5.88 -4.84 -2.24
N ALA A 75 6.46 -3.72 -2.65
CA ALA A 75 5.88 -2.41 -2.35
C ALA A 75 4.64 -2.18 -3.22
N ARG A 76 3.55 -1.74 -2.61
CA ARG A 76 2.27 -1.44 -3.25
C ARG A 76 1.67 -0.17 -2.68
N GLN A 77 0.84 0.48 -3.49
CA GLN A 77 0.07 1.63 -3.04
C GLN A 77 -0.88 1.19 -1.91
N PRO A 78 -0.74 1.72 -0.70
CA PRO A 78 -1.59 1.34 0.42
C PRO A 78 -3.02 1.89 0.28
N GLY A 79 -3.20 2.94 -0.50
CA GLY A 79 -4.50 3.58 -0.66
C GLY A 79 -5.05 4.13 0.65
N SER A 80 -6.35 4.09 0.83
CA SER A 80 -7.07 4.72 1.95
C SER A 80 -6.70 4.23 3.34
N VAL A 81 -6.10 3.04 3.49
CA VAL A 81 -5.60 2.61 4.80
C VAL A 81 -4.45 3.49 5.28
N PHE A 82 -3.80 4.22 4.40
CA PHE A 82 -2.72 5.14 4.75
C PHE A 82 -3.20 6.44 5.42
N LYS A 83 -4.44 6.84 5.24
CA LYS A 83 -5.01 8.09 5.79
C LYS A 83 -4.81 8.23 7.29
N VAL A 84 -4.97 7.13 8.02
CA VAL A 84 -4.81 7.14 9.48
C VAL A 84 -3.36 7.45 9.85
N LEU A 85 -2.41 6.80 9.20
CA LEU A 85 -0.98 6.96 9.49
C LEU A 85 -0.43 8.30 8.98
N ALA A 86 -0.83 8.70 7.76
CA ALA A 86 -0.28 9.87 7.09
C ALA A 86 -0.91 11.20 7.51
N ALA A 87 -2.17 11.20 7.96
CA ALA A 87 -2.88 12.44 8.26
C ALA A 87 -3.41 12.49 9.70
N TYR A 88 -4.24 11.52 10.09
CA TYR A 88 -4.96 11.62 11.36
C TYR A 88 -4.09 11.36 12.59
N ALA A 89 -3.21 10.37 12.55
CA ALA A 89 -2.35 10.06 13.70
C ALA A 89 -1.40 11.21 14.04
N PRO A 90 -0.63 11.79 13.08
CA PRO A 90 0.18 12.97 13.35
C PRO A 90 -0.63 14.15 13.86
N ALA A 91 -1.79 14.44 13.26
CA ALA A 91 -2.62 15.58 13.63
C ALA A 91 -3.18 15.46 15.06
N ILE A 92 -3.54 14.26 15.48
CA ILE A 92 -4.06 13.99 16.84
C ILE A 92 -2.91 14.04 17.84
N ASP A 93 -1.78 13.42 17.56
CA ASP A 93 -0.62 13.38 18.46
C ASP A 93 -0.04 14.77 18.71
N LEU A 94 0.03 15.61 17.67
CA LEU A 94 0.45 17.01 17.76
C LEU A 94 -0.62 17.93 18.36
N GLY A 95 -1.78 17.42 18.78
CA GLY A 95 -2.87 18.21 19.35
C GLY A 95 -3.53 19.20 18.38
N LYS A 96 -3.33 19.03 17.06
CA LYS A 96 -3.93 19.89 16.04
C LYS A 96 -5.44 19.62 15.90
N ILE A 97 -5.84 18.37 16.06
CA ILE A 97 -7.24 17.95 16.03
C ILE A 97 -7.54 16.95 17.14
N THR A 98 -8.80 16.77 17.43
CA THR A 98 -9.36 15.71 18.26
C THR A 98 -10.37 14.90 17.47
N ALA A 99 -10.86 13.80 18.00
CA ALA A 99 -11.90 12.99 17.36
C ALA A 99 -13.22 13.76 17.12
N ALA A 100 -13.42 14.91 17.81
CA ALA A 100 -14.61 15.76 17.74
C ALA A 100 -14.38 17.10 16.99
N THR A 101 -13.17 17.40 16.54
CA THR A 101 -12.87 18.60 15.77
C THR A 101 -13.72 18.65 14.51
N THR A 102 -14.28 19.82 14.19
CA THR A 102 -15.06 19.98 12.97
C THR A 102 -14.16 20.33 11.79
N ILE A 103 -14.27 19.59 10.70
CA ILE A 103 -13.58 19.80 9.43
C ILE A 103 -14.63 19.89 8.34
N VAL A 104 -14.53 20.87 7.44
CA VAL A 104 -15.52 21.05 6.37
C VAL A 104 -15.12 20.25 5.14
N ASP A 105 -15.96 19.29 4.75
CA ASP A 105 -15.88 18.59 3.47
C ASP A 105 -16.54 19.44 2.38
N GLU A 106 -15.73 20.04 1.54
CA GLU A 106 -16.12 20.98 0.47
C GLU A 106 -15.11 20.88 -0.69
N PRO A 107 -15.37 21.48 -1.87
CA PRO A 107 -14.36 21.61 -2.90
C PRO A 107 -13.06 22.19 -2.32
N TYR A 108 -11.96 21.50 -2.56
CA TYR A 108 -10.67 21.88 -2.00
C TYR A 108 -9.55 21.70 -3.03
N THR A 109 -8.67 22.67 -3.09
CA THR A 109 -7.44 22.61 -3.90
C THR A 109 -6.28 23.07 -3.02
N THR A 110 -5.22 22.29 -2.97
CA THR A 110 -4.01 22.60 -2.23
C THR A 110 -3.22 23.72 -2.91
N ALA A 111 -2.25 24.30 -2.22
CA ALA A 111 -1.44 25.41 -2.76
C ALA A 111 -0.62 25.00 -4.01
N ASP A 112 -0.26 23.73 -4.13
CA ASP A 112 0.42 23.13 -5.29
C ASP A 112 -0.54 22.70 -6.42
N GLY A 113 -1.85 22.99 -6.28
CA GLY A 113 -2.85 22.72 -7.31
C GLY A 113 -3.49 21.32 -7.26
N TYR A 114 -3.14 20.48 -6.29
CA TYR A 114 -3.77 19.17 -6.15
C TYR A 114 -5.21 19.32 -5.66
N THR A 115 -6.16 18.66 -6.36
CA THR A 115 -7.61 18.74 -6.06
C THR A 115 -8.13 17.34 -5.74
N PRO A 116 -8.20 16.93 -4.45
CA PRO A 116 -8.74 15.64 -4.07
C PRO A 116 -10.26 15.57 -4.34
N LYS A 117 -10.72 14.37 -4.73
CA LYS A 117 -12.16 14.08 -4.88
C LYS A 117 -12.53 12.94 -3.94
N ASN A 118 -13.72 13.04 -3.33
CA ASN A 118 -14.25 11.92 -2.58
C ASN A 118 -14.58 10.75 -3.51
N TRP A 119 -14.51 9.52 -3.00
CA TRP A 119 -14.72 8.31 -3.80
C TRP A 119 -16.13 8.17 -4.37
N TRP A 120 -17.10 8.88 -3.80
CA TRP A 120 -18.47 8.94 -4.31
C TRP A 120 -18.74 10.08 -5.31
N GLY A 121 -17.73 10.82 -5.73
CA GLY A 121 -17.82 11.86 -6.74
C GLY A 121 -17.80 13.28 -6.19
N ASN A 122 -18.58 14.18 -6.82
CA ASN A 122 -18.51 15.62 -6.62
C ASN A 122 -19.51 16.18 -5.56
N SER A 123 -20.10 15.32 -4.73
CA SER A 123 -20.92 15.77 -3.62
C SER A 123 -20.08 15.86 -2.34
N TYR A 124 -20.45 16.82 -1.48
CA TYR A 124 -19.74 17.12 -0.25
C TYR A 124 -20.73 17.11 0.93
N ARG A 125 -20.22 16.79 2.11
CA ARG A 125 -21.06 16.62 3.30
C ARG A 125 -21.03 17.79 4.27
N GLY A 126 -20.24 18.83 3.98
CA GLY A 126 -20.09 19.99 4.86
C GLY A 126 -19.35 19.65 6.15
N ALA A 127 -19.80 20.14 7.28
CA ALA A 127 -19.15 19.96 8.57
C ALA A 127 -19.21 18.50 9.04
N VAL A 128 -18.03 17.89 9.22
CA VAL A 128 -17.85 16.50 9.67
C VAL A 128 -16.76 16.42 10.73
N THR A 129 -16.66 15.29 11.43
CA THR A 129 -15.59 15.04 12.39
C THR A 129 -14.51 14.11 11.80
N PRO A 130 -13.26 14.08 12.33
CA PRO A 130 -12.25 13.11 11.96
C PRO A 130 -12.76 11.67 12.06
N ARG A 131 -13.56 11.34 13.06
CA ARG A 131 -14.21 10.03 13.21
C ARG A 131 -15.06 9.68 11.99
N THR A 132 -15.88 10.63 11.49
CA THR A 132 -16.67 10.47 10.27
C THR A 132 -15.75 10.37 9.05
N GLY A 133 -14.70 11.19 8.97
CA GLY A 133 -13.71 11.18 7.88
C GLY A 133 -13.01 9.84 7.73
N ILE A 134 -12.63 9.21 8.85
CA ILE A 134 -12.01 7.88 8.87
C ILE A 134 -13.03 6.80 8.51
N ARG A 135 -14.19 6.78 9.19
CA ARG A 135 -15.25 5.77 8.97
C ARG A 135 -15.69 5.70 7.51
N ASP A 136 -15.91 6.85 6.90
CA ASP A 136 -16.45 6.96 5.54
C ASP A 136 -15.34 7.15 4.49
N SER A 137 -14.09 7.05 4.93
CA SER A 137 -12.89 7.13 4.07
C SER A 137 -12.88 8.40 3.19
N MET A 138 -13.15 9.56 3.79
CA MET A 138 -13.28 10.84 3.09
C MET A 138 -11.90 11.33 2.62
N ASN A 139 -11.76 11.55 1.31
CA ASN A 139 -10.48 11.97 0.73
C ASN A 139 -10.16 13.43 1.02
N VAL A 140 -11.12 14.31 0.79
CA VAL A 140 -10.96 15.76 0.99
C VAL A 140 -10.57 16.06 2.43
N VAL A 141 -11.27 15.45 3.39
CA VAL A 141 -11.02 15.64 4.82
C VAL A 141 -9.61 15.18 5.22
N ALA A 142 -9.17 14.01 4.74
CA ALA A 142 -7.84 13.49 5.03
C ALA A 142 -6.73 14.39 4.48
N VAL A 143 -6.89 14.89 3.25
CA VAL A 143 -5.93 15.82 2.64
C VAL A 143 -5.88 17.14 3.40
N LYS A 144 -7.04 17.73 3.77
CA LYS A 144 -7.09 18.94 4.59
C LYS A 144 -6.36 18.76 5.91
N VAL A 145 -6.62 17.65 6.62
CA VAL A 145 -5.94 17.34 7.89
C VAL A 145 -4.43 17.30 7.71
N MET A 146 -3.93 16.62 6.69
CA MET A 146 -2.50 16.54 6.44
C MET A 146 -1.88 17.90 6.12
N VAL A 147 -2.52 18.67 5.24
CA VAL A 147 -2.04 20.01 4.84
C VAL A 147 -2.02 20.97 6.03
N GLU A 148 -3.09 21.01 6.83
CA GLU A 148 -3.21 21.88 8.01
C GLU A 148 -2.27 21.46 9.15
N THR A 149 -1.93 20.18 9.23
CA THR A 149 -0.94 19.65 10.19
C THR A 149 0.48 20.04 9.77
N GLY A 150 0.74 20.04 8.48
CA GLY A 150 2.04 20.23 7.84
C GLY A 150 2.49 18.95 7.16
N ILE A 151 2.65 18.99 5.83
CA ILE A 151 2.98 17.81 5.02
C ILE A 151 4.31 17.20 5.44
N ASP A 152 5.34 18.04 5.66
CA ASP A 152 6.68 17.57 6.06
C ASP A 152 6.65 16.91 7.46
N LEU A 153 5.92 17.49 8.42
CA LEU A 153 5.72 16.89 9.74
C LEU A 153 5.05 15.52 9.64
N CYS A 154 4.00 15.42 8.84
CA CYS A 154 3.31 14.15 8.60
C CYS A 154 4.23 13.12 7.92
N TYR A 155 5.08 13.56 7.01
CA TYR A 155 6.07 12.71 6.36
C TYR A 155 7.11 12.18 7.35
N ASP A 156 7.60 13.02 8.28
CA ASP A 156 8.52 12.60 9.36
C ASP A 156 7.89 11.53 10.25
N TYR A 157 6.58 11.63 10.55
CA TYR A 157 5.87 10.58 11.25
C TYR A 157 5.86 9.26 10.49
N LEU A 158 5.71 9.30 9.16
CA LEU A 158 5.77 8.09 8.33
C LEU A 158 7.15 7.44 8.37
N LEU A 159 8.23 8.22 8.36
CA LEU A 159 9.58 7.70 8.54
C LEU A 159 9.74 7.06 9.93
N ASN A 160 9.21 7.69 10.98
CA ASN A 160 9.24 7.16 12.34
C ASN A 160 8.35 5.90 12.51
N PHE A 161 7.32 5.71 11.70
CA PHE A 161 6.55 4.47 11.61
C PHE A 161 7.29 3.33 10.89
N GLY A 162 8.53 3.57 10.44
CA GLY A 162 9.43 2.55 9.91
C GLY A 162 9.26 2.27 8.42
N PHE A 163 8.59 3.12 7.66
CA PHE A 163 8.54 2.99 6.20
C PHE A 163 9.90 3.31 5.59
N THR A 164 10.44 2.39 4.79
CA THR A 164 11.76 2.50 4.15
C THR A 164 11.70 2.76 2.65
N THR A 165 10.52 2.64 2.06
CA THR A 165 10.31 2.72 0.60
C THR A 165 9.78 4.08 0.14
N LEU A 166 9.57 5.02 1.07
CA LEU A 166 9.11 6.37 0.75
C LEU A 166 10.20 7.16 0.00
N GLU A 167 9.82 7.77 -1.12
CA GLU A 167 10.76 8.46 -2.00
C GLU A 167 10.06 9.66 -2.65
N ASN A 168 10.41 10.87 -2.20
CA ASN A 168 9.77 12.12 -2.63
C ASN A 168 8.24 12.13 -2.40
N ASP A 169 7.79 11.48 -1.33
CA ASP A 169 6.36 11.32 -1.00
C ASP A 169 5.87 12.39 0.00
N ASN A 170 6.59 13.51 0.16
CA ASN A 170 6.20 14.65 0.99
C ASN A 170 5.24 15.60 0.23
N HIS A 171 4.11 15.08 -0.20
CA HIS A 171 3.08 15.82 -0.93
C HIS A 171 1.66 15.43 -0.47
N ALA A 172 0.67 16.24 -0.81
CA ALA A 172 -0.70 16.10 -0.32
C ALA A 172 -1.38 14.76 -0.70
N ALA A 173 -1.03 14.15 -1.84
CA ALA A 173 -1.59 12.85 -2.26
C ALA A 173 -1.16 11.69 -1.34
N THR A 174 -0.06 11.85 -0.58
CA THR A 174 0.41 10.89 0.42
C THR A 174 -0.63 10.63 1.50
N ALA A 175 -1.46 11.64 1.84
CA ALA A 175 -2.60 11.45 2.73
C ALA A 175 -3.54 10.32 2.28
N LEU A 176 -3.62 10.04 0.99
CA LEU A 176 -4.50 9.05 0.38
C LEU A 176 -3.77 7.73 0.02
N GLY A 177 -2.50 7.63 0.38
CA GLY A 177 -1.65 6.49 0.01
C GLY A 177 -1.23 6.51 -1.47
N GLY A 178 -1.24 7.68 -2.10
CA GLY A 178 -0.64 7.90 -3.42
C GLY A 178 0.85 8.13 -3.28
N LEU A 179 1.64 7.06 -3.38
CA LEU A 179 3.08 7.06 -3.15
C LEU A 179 3.85 6.74 -4.43
N THR A 180 5.10 7.15 -4.51
CA THR A 180 5.98 6.89 -5.66
C THR A 180 6.20 5.39 -5.87
N LYS A 181 6.64 4.67 -4.85
CA LYS A 181 6.87 3.21 -4.90
C LYS A 181 5.78 2.41 -4.18
N GLY A 182 5.13 3.02 -3.20
CA GLY A 182 4.27 2.33 -2.25
C GLY A 182 5.06 1.78 -1.06
N VAL A 183 4.40 0.93 -0.25
CA VAL A 183 4.96 0.34 0.97
C VAL A 183 4.79 -1.17 0.97
N THR A 184 5.61 -1.88 1.74
CA THR A 184 5.43 -3.31 1.95
C THR A 184 4.34 -3.59 2.97
N GLN A 185 3.72 -4.76 2.87
CA GLN A 185 2.66 -5.15 3.80
C GLN A 185 3.17 -5.27 5.24
N ILE A 186 4.40 -5.74 5.42
CA ILE A 186 4.99 -5.90 6.75
C ILE A 186 5.26 -4.55 7.42
N GLU A 187 5.75 -3.54 6.68
CA GLU A 187 5.92 -2.18 7.18
C GLU A 187 4.57 -1.56 7.56
N LEU A 188 3.54 -1.74 6.73
CA LEU A 188 2.21 -1.24 7.00
C LEU A 188 1.61 -1.88 8.27
N ALA A 189 1.79 -3.19 8.47
CA ALA A 189 1.33 -3.88 9.66
C ALA A 189 2.06 -3.39 10.93
N ALA A 190 3.37 -3.17 10.85
CA ALA A 190 4.18 -2.63 11.96
C ALA A 190 3.79 -1.18 12.31
N ALA A 191 3.55 -0.34 11.30
CA ALA A 191 3.10 1.02 11.49
C ALA A 191 1.74 1.09 12.23
N TYR A 192 0.79 0.22 11.88
CA TYR A 192 -0.45 0.09 12.64
C TYR A 192 -0.23 -0.51 14.03
N GLY A 193 0.75 -1.41 14.17
CA GLY A 193 1.20 -1.92 15.46
C GLY A 193 1.65 -0.81 16.41
N THR A 194 2.31 0.23 15.89
CA THR A 194 2.73 1.42 16.65
C THR A 194 1.53 2.11 17.31
N LEU A 195 0.41 2.26 16.59
CA LEU A 195 -0.81 2.87 17.15
C LEU A 195 -1.39 1.99 18.26
N ALA A 196 -1.40 0.67 18.09
CA ALA A 196 -1.87 -0.28 19.10
C ALA A 196 -0.94 -0.33 20.33
N ASN A 197 0.35 -0.05 20.15
CA ASN A 197 1.40 -0.10 21.16
C ASN A 197 1.69 1.30 21.75
N GLN A 198 0.68 2.13 21.92
CA GLN A 198 0.78 3.44 22.57
C GLN A 198 1.83 4.39 21.94
N GLY A 199 2.00 4.31 20.62
CA GLY A 199 2.95 5.13 19.87
C GLY A 199 4.37 4.56 19.79
N GLN A 200 4.64 3.40 20.39
CA GLN A 200 5.96 2.77 20.35
C GLN A 200 6.11 1.87 19.12
N TYR A 201 6.97 2.27 18.19
CA TYR A 201 7.32 1.46 17.03
C TYR A 201 8.29 0.35 17.44
N ILE A 202 7.95 -0.89 17.05
CA ILE A 202 8.83 -2.05 17.19
C ILE A 202 9.07 -2.63 15.80
N ARG A 203 10.35 -2.75 15.45
CA ARG A 203 10.72 -3.30 14.15
C ARG A 203 10.32 -4.78 14.05
N PRO A 204 9.64 -5.19 12.97
CA PRO A 204 9.30 -6.60 12.76
C PRO A 204 10.54 -7.50 12.69
N MET A 205 10.46 -8.65 13.35
CA MET A 205 11.54 -9.64 13.37
C MET A 205 11.01 -11.04 13.12
N PHE A 206 11.79 -11.87 12.40
CA PHE A 206 11.45 -13.25 12.10
C PHE A 206 11.96 -14.25 13.14
N TYR A 207 12.95 -13.84 13.93
CA TYR A 207 13.60 -14.67 14.94
C TYR A 207 14.17 -13.78 16.04
N ASP A 208 14.21 -14.31 17.22
CA ASP A 208 14.94 -13.74 18.35
C ASP A 208 16.42 -14.17 18.29
N LYS A 209 17.32 -13.32 18.80
CA LYS A 209 18.77 -13.60 18.78
C LYS A 209 19.15 -14.53 19.92
#